data_db25575a3934ecb8364a3292ee129162
#
_entry.id   db25575a3934ecb8364a3292ee129162
#
_cell.length_a   1.000
_cell.length_b   1.000
_cell.length_c   1.000
_cell.angle_alpha   90.00
_cell.angle_beta   90.00
_cell.angle_gamma   90.00
#
_symmetry.space_group_name_H-M   'P 1'
#
loop_
_entity.id
_entity.type
_entity.pdbx_description
1 polymer ?
#
loop_
_entity_poly.entity_id
_entity_poly.type
_entity_poly.pdbx_seq_one_letter_code
_entity_poly.pdbx_strand_id
1 'polypeptide(L)'
;MSSLNPTLITFLFYIVAMIVIGLMAYRSTANFSDYILGGRRLGSFVTALSAGASDMSGWLLMGLPGAIYLSGLSEMWIAIGLIIGAWLNWLLVAGRLRVHTEVQHNALTLPDYFSNRFNDQKKILRIASAFIILIFFAIYCASGMVAGARLFESMFDMSYSTALWVSALATISYVFIGGFLAVSWTDTIQAGLMIFALLLTPVVVVLSFADINQMTLALEAARPQATDVIGDLSVVAIISLLAWGLGYFGQPHILVRFMAADSVKSIPNARRIGMTWMILCLGGAVAAGFFGIAYFQQHPELASVVNANPETVFIELTKILFNPWIAGIVLAAILAAVMSTLSCQLLVCSSTLTEDFYKSFLRKNASQKELVWIGRLMVLLIAMLAIWMAGNPESKVLGLVSYAWAGFGAAFGPLIILSLFWRRMTLNGALAGMIVGAIMVIVWKNFFSATELYEIVPGFLCSLIAIVVVSLLGKVPSEEITTRFDEGDRLYKDAQ
;
A
#
# COMPACT_ATOMS: atom_id res chain seq x y z
N MET A 1 13.92 -6.08 40.86
CA MET A 1 13.71 -5.14 39.75
C MET A 1 13.78 -5.98 38.48
N SER A 2 12.65 -6.29 37.85
CA SER A 2 12.63 -6.95 36.56
C SER A 2 13.38 -6.05 35.58
N SER A 3 14.47 -6.52 35.00
CA SER A 3 15.19 -5.82 33.94
C SER A 3 14.17 -5.51 32.84
N LEU A 4 13.92 -4.22 32.59
CA LEU A 4 13.02 -3.81 31.50
C LEU A 4 13.48 -4.49 30.21
N ASN A 5 12.59 -5.21 29.54
CA ASN A 5 12.89 -5.88 28.28
C ASN A 5 13.37 -4.86 27.24
N PRO A 6 14.62 -4.95 26.73
CA PRO A 6 15.18 -3.97 25.79
C PRO A 6 14.32 -3.79 24.53
N THR A 7 13.73 -4.86 24.07
CA THR A 7 12.81 -4.85 22.93
C THR A 7 11.58 -3.98 23.21
N LEU A 8 10.99 -4.07 24.41
CA LEU A 8 9.87 -3.22 24.81
C LEU A 8 10.28 -1.74 24.88
N ILE A 9 11.49 -1.45 25.38
CA ILE A 9 12.00 -0.07 25.46
C ILE A 9 12.12 0.54 24.05
N THR A 10 12.71 -0.18 23.10
CA THR A 10 12.87 0.31 21.72
C THR A 10 11.52 0.51 21.03
N PHE A 11 10.55 -0.36 21.27
CA PHE A 11 9.19 -0.20 20.77
C PHE A 11 8.47 1.01 21.35
N LEU A 12 8.51 1.20 22.65
CA LEU A 12 7.92 2.37 23.32
C LEU A 12 8.57 3.66 22.83
N PHE A 13 9.89 3.67 22.69
CA PHE A 13 10.61 4.82 22.13
C PHE A 13 10.14 5.15 20.72
N TYR A 14 10.01 4.13 19.85
CA TYR A 14 9.49 4.31 18.50
C TYR A 14 8.08 4.90 18.50
N ILE A 15 7.15 4.33 19.27
CA ILE A 15 5.76 4.80 19.34
C ILE A 15 5.69 6.24 19.85
N VAL A 16 6.44 6.58 20.91
CA VAL A 16 6.51 7.94 21.46
C VAL A 16 7.07 8.91 20.41
N ALA A 17 8.13 8.53 19.69
CA ALA A 17 8.69 9.36 18.62
C ALA A 17 7.65 9.64 17.51
N MET A 18 6.87 8.64 17.09
CA MET A 18 5.81 8.83 16.10
C MET A 18 4.70 9.77 16.59
N ILE A 19 4.29 9.63 17.85
CA ILE A 19 3.29 10.53 18.46
C ILE A 19 3.82 11.96 18.52
N VAL A 20 5.06 12.17 18.91
CA VAL A 20 5.69 13.51 18.98
C VAL A 20 5.71 14.16 17.58
N ILE A 21 6.13 13.42 16.55
CA ILE A 21 6.14 13.92 15.16
C ILE A 21 4.72 14.24 14.71
N GLY A 22 3.75 13.39 15.03
CA GLY A 22 2.33 13.62 14.76
C GLY A 22 1.81 14.92 15.39
N LEU A 23 2.18 15.19 16.64
CA LEU A 23 1.84 16.43 17.35
C LEU A 23 2.51 17.67 16.75
N MET A 24 3.78 17.55 16.32
CA MET A 24 4.47 18.64 15.64
C MET A 24 3.80 18.99 14.30
N ALA A 25 3.46 18.01 13.51
CA ALA A 25 2.79 18.19 12.23
C ALA A 25 1.35 18.71 12.39
N TYR A 26 0.64 18.32 13.45
CA TYR A 26 -0.68 18.84 13.78
C TYR A 26 -0.70 20.37 13.85
N ARG A 27 0.35 20.98 14.40
CA ARG A 27 0.48 22.44 14.50
C ARG A 27 0.60 23.12 13.13
N SER A 28 0.98 22.38 12.09
CA SER A 28 1.13 22.87 10.72
C SER A 28 -0.13 22.68 9.88
N THR A 29 -1.18 22.07 10.43
CA THR A 29 -2.46 21.80 9.77
C THR A 29 -3.46 22.90 10.10
N ALA A 30 -3.68 23.83 9.16
CA ALA A 30 -4.54 25.00 9.39
C ALA A 30 -5.99 24.78 8.94
N ASN A 31 -6.21 23.98 7.90
CA ASN A 31 -7.52 23.77 7.27
C ASN A 31 -7.71 22.32 6.81
N PHE A 32 -8.89 22.00 6.27
CA PHE A 32 -9.22 20.66 5.82
C PHE A 32 -8.40 20.21 4.61
N SER A 33 -8.05 21.12 3.70
CA SER A 33 -7.15 20.80 2.57
C SER A 33 -5.74 20.40 3.05
N ASP A 34 -5.22 21.08 4.07
CA ASP A 34 -3.96 20.68 4.70
C ASP A 34 -4.10 19.30 5.38
N TYR A 35 -5.26 19.04 5.99
CA TYR A 35 -5.52 17.78 6.68
C TYR A 35 -5.55 16.57 5.75
N ILE A 36 -6.10 16.69 4.53
CA ILE A 36 -6.27 15.55 3.60
C ILE A 36 -5.25 15.47 2.47
N LEU A 37 -4.57 16.57 2.11
CA LEU A 37 -3.62 16.63 0.98
C LEU A 37 -2.34 17.41 1.28
N GLY A 38 -2.16 17.91 2.50
CA GLY A 38 -0.97 18.67 2.89
C GLY A 38 -0.76 19.97 2.12
N GLY A 39 -1.81 20.54 1.53
CA GLY A 39 -1.75 21.76 0.73
C GLY A 39 -0.87 21.65 -0.52
N ARG A 40 -0.63 20.46 -1.05
CA ARG A 40 0.27 20.15 -2.20
C ARG A 40 1.68 20.69 -2.01
N ARG A 41 2.28 20.46 -0.86
CA ARG A 41 3.59 21.00 -0.47
C ARG A 41 4.65 19.93 -0.23
N LEU A 42 4.43 18.70 -0.70
CA LEU A 42 5.41 17.62 -0.51
C LEU A 42 6.58 17.78 -1.49
N GLY A 43 7.77 18.07 -0.99
CA GLY A 43 9.00 18.03 -1.78
C GLY A 43 9.36 16.60 -2.24
N SER A 44 10.26 16.48 -3.21
CA SER A 44 10.58 15.21 -3.88
C SER A 44 10.96 14.07 -2.94
N PHE A 45 11.70 14.33 -1.87
CA PHE A 45 12.15 13.32 -0.92
C PHE A 45 10.97 12.74 -0.12
N VAL A 46 10.14 13.61 0.45
CA VAL A 46 8.95 13.19 1.23
C VAL A 46 7.92 12.52 0.33
N THR A 47 7.70 13.06 -0.88
CA THR A 47 6.78 12.43 -1.86
C THR A 47 7.22 11.01 -2.20
N ALA A 48 8.52 10.80 -2.45
CA ALA A 48 9.07 9.50 -2.79
C ALA A 48 8.92 8.48 -1.66
N LEU A 49 9.38 8.83 -0.47
CA LEU A 49 9.40 7.91 0.67
C LEU A 49 8.00 7.69 1.26
N SER A 50 7.15 8.73 1.30
CA SER A 50 5.76 8.57 1.72
C SER A 50 4.97 7.71 0.72
N ALA A 51 5.16 7.88 -0.60
CA ALA A 51 4.53 6.99 -1.57
C ALA A 51 4.98 5.53 -1.39
N GLY A 52 6.29 5.30 -1.23
CA GLY A 52 6.84 3.96 -0.99
C GLY A 52 6.38 3.35 0.33
N ALA A 53 6.50 4.07 1.44
CA ALA A 53 6.11 3.56 2.76
C ALA A 53 4.58 3.38 2.90
N SER A 54 3.77 4.16 2.17
CA SER A 54 2.32 3.97 2.18
C SER A 54 1.86 2.70 1.47
N ASP A 55 2.66 2.21 0.53
CA ASP A 55 2.44 0.99 -0.23
C ASP A 55 3.01 -0.25 0.50
N MET A 56 4.27 -0.15 0.92
CA MET A 56 5.06 -1.23 1.50
C MET A 56 4.66 -1.49 2.96
N SER A 57 3.57 -2.23 3.15
CA SER A 57 3.01 -2.59 4.45
C SER A 57 3.68 -3.82 5.09
N GLY A 58 3.02 -4.41 6.06
CA GLY A 58 3.44 -5.69 6.64
C GLY A 58 3.67 -6.82 5.62
N TRP A 59 3.05 -6.75 4.43
CA TRP A 59 3.30 -7.73 3.37
C TRP A 59 4.75 -7.76 2.90
N LEU A 60 5.45 -6.61 2.93
CA LEU A 60 6.86 -6.53 2.51
C LEU A 60 7.81 -7.26 3.45
N LEU A 61 7.58 -7.17 4.77
CA LEU A 61 8.46 -7.78 5.78
C LEU A 61 7.97 -9.16 6.25
N MET A 62 6.74 -9.54 5.91
CA MET A 62 6.13 -10.80 6.33
C MET A 62 5.65 -11.62 5.13
N GLY A 63 4.73 -11.07 4.32
CA GLY A 63 4.09 -11.79 3.23
C GLY A 63 5.06 -12.24 2.14
N LEU A 64 5.85 -11.32 1.58
CA LEU A 64 6.81 -11.63 0.51
C LEU A 64 7.94 -12.53 1.00
N PRO A 65 8.62 -12.26 2.13
CA PRO A 65 9.60 -13.20 2.67
C PRO A 65 9.01 -14.58 2.95
N GLY A 66 7.78 -14.64 3.45
CA GLY A 66 7.07 -15.91 3.68
C GLY A 66 6.79 -16.69 2.39
N ALA A 67 6.35 -16.01 1.33
CA ALA A 67 6.14 -16.63 0.01
C ALA A 67 7.45 -17.18 -0.57
N ILE A 68 8.54 -16.40 -0.50
CA ILE A 68 9.88 -16.84 -0.92
C ILE A 68 10.37 -18.01 -0.06
N TYR A 69 10.16 -17.98 1.25
CA TYR A 69 10.52 -19.09 2.14
C TYR A 69 9.78 -20.38 1.76
N LEU A 70 8.52 -20.29 1.35
CA LEU A 70 7.72 -21.45 0.90
C LEU A 70 8.11 -21.98 -0.47
N SER A 71 8.37 -21.11 -1.43
CA SER A 71 8.43 -21.49 -2.86
C SER A 71 9.80 -21.23 -3.51
N GLY A 72 10.73 -20.56 -2.81
CA GLY A 72 12.01 -20.16 -3.39
C GLY A 72 11.91 -18.93 -4.29
N LEU A 73 12.89 -18.75 -5.19
CA LEU A 73 13.00 -17.56 -6.06
C LEU A 73 11.92 -17.48 -7.13
N SER A 74 11.11 -18.52 -7.33
CA SER A 74 9.98 -18.46 -8.27
C SER A 74 8.94 -17.39 -7.89
N GLU A 75 8.79 -17.06 -6.60
CA GLU A 75 7.90 -15.98 -6.14
C GLU A 75 8.47 -14.56 -6.36
N MET A 76 9.74 -14.42 -6.74
CA MET A 76 10.33 -13.09 -6.99
C MET A 76 9.70 -12.35 -8.17
N TRP A 77 8.91 -13.03 -9.04
CA TRP A 77 8.16 -12.39 -10.10
C TRP A 77 7.15 -11.36 -9.58
N ILE A 78 6.65 -11.52 -8.34
CA ILE A 78 5.87 -10.48 -7.65
C ILE A 78 6.68 -9.19 -7.55
N ALA A 79 7.92 -9.28 -7.01
CA ALA A 79 8.80 -8.13 -6.84
C ALA A 79 9.15 -7.47 -8.19
N ILE A 80 9.43 -8.27 -9.22
CA ILE A 80 9.71 -7.79 -10.58
C ILE A 80 8.49 -7.04 -11.15
N GLY A 81 7.30 -7.63 -11.04
CA GLY A 81 6.06 -7.00 -11.50
C GLY A 81 5.79 -5.68 -10.80
N LEU A 82 5.96 -5.65 -9.47
CA LEU A 82 5.79 -4.44 -8.66
C LEU A 82 6.78 -3.33 -9.06
N ILE A 83 8.07 -3.65 -9.27
CA ILE A 83 9.08 -2.69 -9.71
C ILE A 83 8.70 -2.08 -11.07
N ILE A 84 8.32 -2.92 -12.04
CA ILE A 84 7.90 -2.46 -13.36
C ILE A 84 6.65 -1.58 -13.28
N GLY A 85 5.64 -2.02 -12.55
CA GLY A 85 4.38 -1.30 -12.38
C GLY A 85 4.57 0.05 -11.67
N ALA A 86 5.34 0.09 -10.59
CA ALA A 86 5.66 1.32 -9.88
C ALA A 86 6.44 2.30 -10.77
N TRP A 87 7.46 1.81 -11.49
CA TRP A 87 8.24 2.65 -12.40
C TRP A 87 7.37 3.28 -13.49
N LEU A 88 6.49 2.49 -14.12
CA LEU A 88 5.55 2.97 -15.12
C LEU A 88 4.54 3.96 -14.52
N ASN A 89 4.05 3.71 -13.31
CA ASN A 89 3.14 4.63 -12.62
C ASN A 89 3.81 5.99 -12.34
N TRP A 90 5.04 6.00 -11.83
CA TRP A 90 5.83 7.22 -11.67
C TRP A 90 6.09 7.96 -12.98
N LEU A 91 6.37 7.21 -14.06
CA LEU A 91 6.71 7.77 -15.36
C LEU A 91 5.49 8.36 -16.07
N LEU A 92 4.39 7.62 -16.10
CA LEU A 92 3.23 7.94 -16.92
C LEU A 92 2.16 8.72 -16.16
N VAL A 93 1.91 8.37 -14.89
CA VAL A 93 0.76 8.87 -14.14
C VAL A 93 1.12 10.05 -13.26
N ALA A 94 2.21 9.97 -12.48
CA ALA A 94 2.46 10.89 -11.38
C ALA A 94 2.41 12.39 -11.78
N GLY A 95 3.17 12.78 -12.79
CA GLY A 95 3.23 14.18 -13.23
C GLY A 95 1.91 14.65 -13.87
N ARG A 96 1.29 13.80 -14.69
CA ARG A 96 0.00 14.14 -15.32
C ARG A 96 -1.12 14.27 -14.27
N LEU A 97 -1.21 13.32 -13.35
CA LEU A 97 -2.20 13.35 -12.28
C LEU A 97 -2.07 14.61 -11.41
N ARG A 98 -0.81 15.01 -11.10
CA ARG A 98 -0.53 16.23 -10.34
C ARG A 98 -1.16 17.47 -11.00
N VAL A 99 -0.98 17.63 -12.31
CA VAL A 99 -1.53 18.76 -13.06
C VAL A 99 -3.03 18.63 -13.27
N HIS A 100 -3.49 17.47 -13.75
CA HIS A 100 -4.90 17.28 -14.05
C HIS A 100 -5.80 17.47 -12.83
N THR A 101 -5.38 17.03 -11.63
CA THR A 101 -6.17 17.25 -10.41
C THR A 101 -6.26 18.73 -10.01
N GLU A 102 -5.24 19.53 -10.33
CA GLU A 102 -5.26 20.97 -10.09
C GLU A 102 -6.19 21.69 -11.06
N VAL A 103 -6.08 21.40 -12.37
CA VAL A 103 -6.96 21.94 -13.43
C VAL A 103 -8.41 21.56 -13.22
N GLN A 104 -8.68 20.35 -12.72
CA GLN A 104 -10.02 19.87 -12.40
C GLN A 104 -10.52 20.40 -11.03
N HIS A 105 -10.62 21.75 -10.92
CA HIS A 105 -11.11 22.45 -9.74
C HIS A 105 -10.33 22.17 -8.44
N ASN A 106 -9.02 21.94 -8.56
CA ASN A 106 -8.16 21.62 -7.43
C ASN A 106 -8.70 20.42 -6.60
N ALA A 107 -9.04 19.35 -7.29
CA ALA A 107 -9.61 18.15 -6.69
C ALA A 107 -8.73 17.63 -5.54
N LEU A 108 -9.34 17.39 -4.38
CA LEU A 108 -8.64 16.98 -3.16
C LEU A 108 -8.63 15.46 -2.97
N THR A 109 -9.57 14.75 -3.57
CA THR A 109 -9.70 13.29 -3.51
C THR A 109 -9.78 12.72 -4.93
N LEU A 110 -9.54 11.42 -5.09
CA LEU A 110 -9.75 10.76 -6.39
C LEU A 110 -11.22 10.76 -6.82
N PRO A 111 -12.20 10.48 -5.94
CA PRO A 111 -13.61 10.63 -6.31
C PRO A 111 -13.96 12.04 -6.79
N ASP A 112 -13.40 13.05 -6.15
CA ASP A 112 -13.58 14.46 -6.58
C ASP A 112 -12.96 14.71 -7.96
N TYR A 113 -11.74 14.20 -8.19
CA TYR A 113 -11.09 14.27 -9.51
C TYR A 113 -11.93 13.62 -10.60
N PHE A 114 -12.44 12.41 -10.38
CA PHE A 114 -13.27 11.74 -11.40
C PHE A 114 -14.57 12.50 -11.66
N SER A 115 -15.23 12.96 -10.61
CA SER A 115 -16.46 13.75 -10.75
C SER A 115 -16.23 15.02 -11.57
N ASN A 116 -15.15 15.75 -11.29
CA ASN A 116 -14.81 16.99 -11.98
C ASN A 116 -14.33 16.74 -13.41
N ARG A 117 -13.51 15.70 -13.63
CA ARG A 117 -12.97 15.34 -14.96
C ARG A 117 -14.06 15.04 -15.98
N PHE A 118 -15.17 14.44 -15.54
CA PHE A 118 -16.27 14.02 -16.41
C PHE A 118 -17.53 14.88 -16.25
N ASN A 119 -17.47 15.99 -15.49
CA ASN A 119 -18.58 16.88 -15.20
C ASN A 119 -19.82 16.11 -14.66
N ASP A 120 -19.60 15.29 -13.63
CA ASP A 120 -20.62 14.42 -13.01
C ASP A 120 -21.59 15.23 -12.14
N GLN A 121 -22.58 15.88 -12.77
CA GLN A 121 -23.58 16.70 -12.08
C GLN A 121 -24.40 15.91 -11.04
N LYS A 122 -24.61 14.62 -11.28
CA LYS A 122 -25.39 13.75 -10.38
C LYS A 122 -24.54 13.12 -9.28
N LYS A 123 -23.21 13.31 -9.30
CA LYS A 123 -22.24 12.76 -8.36
C LYS A 123 -22.28 11.21 -8.25
N ILE A 124 -22.74 10.51 -9.29
CA ILE A 124 -22.84 9.05 -9.31
C ILE A 124 -21.45 8.42 -9.32
N LEU A 125 -20.53 8.94 -10.17
CA LEU A 125 -19.16 8.46 -10.25
C LEU A 125 -18.42 8.73 -8.93
N ARG A 126 -18.67 9.87 -8.30
CA ARG A 126 -18.13 10.23 -6.99
C ARG A 126 -18.55 9.24 -5.90
N ILE A 127 -19.84 8.91 -5.83
CA ILE A 127 -20.38 7.96 -4.84
C ILE A 127 -19.83 6.54 -5.10
N ALA A 128 -19.88 6.08 -6.35
CA ALA A 128 -19.44 4.74 -6.71
C ALA A 128 -17.95 4.54 -6.42
N SER A 129 -17.10 5.53 -6.77
CA SER A 129 -15.67 5.47 -6.47
C SER A 129 -15.39 5.50 -4.97
N ALA A 130 -16.09 6.34 -4.21
CA ALA A 130 -15.97 6.40 -2.76
C ALA A 130 -16.38 5.06 -2.10
N PHE A 131 -17.46 4.44 -2.57
CA PHE A 131 -17.92 3.16 -2.06
C PHE A 131 -16.90 2.03 -2.32
N ILE A 132 -16.33 1.97 -3.51
CA ILE A 132 -15.27 0.99 -3.87
C ILE A 132 -14.03 1.21 -3.01
N ILE A 133 -13.62 2.47 -2.79
CA ILE A 133 -12.50 2.82 -1.91
C ILE A 133 -12.73 2.26 -0.50
N LEU A 134 -13.92 2.46 0.06
CA LEU A 134 -14.24 2.00 1.41
C LEU A 134 -14.20 0.47 1.54
N ILE A 135 -14.77 -0.25 0.57
CA ILE A 135 -14.77 -1.73 0.59
C ILE A 135 -13.34 -2.27 0.58
N PHE A 136 -12.55 -1.91 -0.41
CA PHE A 136 -11.23 -2.51 -0.57
C PHE A 136 -10.22 -2.00 0.47
N PHE A 137 -10.35 -0.77 0.95
CA PHE A 137 -9.52 -0.34 2.09
C PHE A 137 -9.92 -0.96 3.41
N ALA A 138 -11.18 -1.29 3.65
CA ALA A 138 -11.55 -2.05 4.85
C ALA A 138 -10.79 -3.39 4.89
N ILE A 139 -10.74 -4.10 3.74
CA ILE A 139 -9.99 -5.35 3.60
C ILE A 139 -8.48 -5.12 3.74
N TYR A 140 -7.95 -4.08 3.12
CA TYR A 140 -6.52 -3.78 3.18
C TYR A 140 -6.11 -3.34 4.60
N CYS A 141 -6.90 -2.52 5.28
CA CYS A 141 -6.66 -2.16 6.68
C CYS A 141 -6.68 -3.40 7.59
N ALA A 142 -7.59 -4.35 7.32
CA ALA A 142 -7.61 -5.62 8.06
C ALA A 142 -6.28 -6.39 7.92
N SER A 143 -5.64 -6.38 6.76
CA SER A 143 -4.32 -7.02 6.58
C SER A 143 -3.25 -6.38 7.47
N GLY A 144 -3.25 -5.05 7.60
CA GLY A 144 -2.37 -4.32 8.51
C GLY A 144 -2.62 -4.67 9.98
N MET A 145 -3.90 -4.81 10.37
CA MET A 145 -4.28 -5.24 11.72
C MET A 145 -3.79 -6.67 12.00
N VAL A 146 -3.92 -7.60 11.04
CA VAL A 146 -3.38 -8.98 11.15
C VAL A 146 -1.87 -8.96 11.29
N ALA A 147 -1.15 -8.20 10.46
CA ALA A 147 0.30 -8.09 10.53
C ALA A 147 0.78 -7.55 11.89
N GLY A 148 0.13 -6.49 12.39
CA GLY A 148 0.40 -5.94 13.72
C GLY A 148 0.11 -6.95 14.84
N ALA A 149 -1.01 -7.67 14.76
CA ALA A 149 -1.35 -8.71 15.73
C ALA A 149 -0.30 -9.82 15.78
N ARG A 150 0.14 -10.32 14.62
CA ARG A 150 1.18 -11.35 14.53
C ARG A 150 2.52 -10.89 15.10
N LEU A 151 2.88 -9.63 14.85
CA LEU A 151 4.09 -9.06 15.43
C LEU A 151 4.03 -9.04 16.96
N PHE A 152 2.95 -8.51 17.56
CA PHE A 152 2.82 -8.41 19.01
C PHE A 152 2.62 -9.78 19.68
N GLU A 153 1.91 -10.71 19.04
CA GLU A 153 1.79 -12.11 19.47
C GLU A 153 3.19 -12.77 19.57
N SER A 154 3.99 -12.67 18.51
CA SER A 154 5.32 -13.28 18.47
C SER A 154 6.32 -12.62 19.42
N MET A 155 6.19 -11.31 19.68
CA MET A 155 7.16 -10.58 20.51
C MET A 155 6.87 -10.62 22.00
N PHE A 156 5.61 -10.61 22.38
CA PHE A 156 5.19 -10.43 23.77
C PHE A 156 4.42 -11.62 24.33
N ASP A 157 4.37 -12.72 23.57
CA ASP A 157 3.70 -13.97 23.97
C ASP A 157 2.22 -13.75 24.35
N MET A 158 1.57 -12.82 23.63
CA MET A 158 0.17 -12.45 23.84
C MET A 158 -0.74 -13.36 23.03
N SER A 159 -1.99 -13.52 23.49
CA SER A 159 -3.01 -14.12 22.63
C SER A 159 -3.27 -13.23 21.40
N TYR A 160 -3.59 -13.83 20.27
CA TYR A 160 -3.87 -13.09 19.02
C TYR A 160 -4.88 -11.95 19.21
N SER A 161 -5.96 -12.20 19.93
CA SER A 161 -7.00 -11.18 20.21
C SER A 161 -6.44 -10.00 21.00
N THR A 162 -5.64 -10.25 22.05
CA THR A 162 -4.99 -9.17 22.82
C THR A 162 -3.99 -8.40 21.95
N ALA A 163 -3.15 -9.11 21.20
CA ALA A 163 -2.17 -8.52 20.29
C ALA A 163 -2.85 -7.64 19.21
N LEU A 164 -3.98 -8.08 18.67
CA LEU A 164 -4.77 -7.32 17.70
C LEU A 164 -5.22 -5.97 18.27
N TRP A 165 -5.80 -5.95 19.46
CA TRP A 165 -6.25 -4.70 20.08
C TRP A 165 -5.10 -3.78 20.46
N VAL A 166 -4.00 -4.33 21.02
CA VAL A 166 -2.83 -3.52 21.41
C VAL A 166 -2.15 -2.89 20.20
N SER A 167 -1.92 -3.66 19.14
CA SER A 167 -1.33 -3.14 17.90
C SER A 167 -2.21 -2.12 17.19
N ALA A 168 -3.53 -2.35 17.18
CA ALA A 168 -4.50 -1.42 16.63
C ALA A 168 -4.51 -0.09 17.39
N LEU A 169 -4.55 -0.12 18.72
CA LEU A 169 -4.50 1.08 19.55
C LEU A 169 -3.21 1.87 19.35
N ALA A 170 -2.05 1.19 19.27
CA ALA A 170 -0.78 1.83 18.98
C ALA A 170 -0.81 2.58 17.64
N THR A 171 -1.37 1.99 16.59
CA THR A 171 -1.47 2.60 15.26
C THR A 171 -2.49 3.75 15.23
N ILE A 172 -3.69 3.53 15.76
CA ILE A 172 -4.77 4.53 15.70
C ILE A 172 -4.40 5.78 16.49
N SER A 173 -3.67 5.64 17.59
CA SER A 173 -3.36 6.74 18.50
C SER A 173 -2.71 7.94 17.82
N TYR A 174 -1.78 7.72 16.87
CA TYR A 174 -1.12 8.83 16.18
C TYR A 174 -1.85 9.30 14.91
N VAL A 175 -2.56 8.39 14.22
CA VAL A 175 -3.34 8.73 13.00
C VAL A 175 -4.46 9.71 13.32
N PHE A 176 -5.11 9.49 14.46
CA PHE A 176 -6.22 10.33 14.94
C PHE A 176 -5.81 11.81 15.13
N ILE A 177 -4.54 12.06 15.45
CA ILE A 177 -4.04 13.40 15.77
C ILE A 177 -3.59 14.15 14.51
N GLY A 178 -2.85 13.53 13.61
CA GLY A 178 -1.89 14.25 12.78
C GLY A 178 -2.31 14.67 11.36
N GLY A 179 -3.28 14.03 10.71
CA GLY A 179 -3.61 14.32 9.28
C GLY A 179 -2.47 13.99 8.29
N PHE A 180 -2.61 14.47 7.03
CA PHE A 180 -1.76 14.07 5.90
C PHE A 180 -0.28 14.43 6.05
N LEU A 181 0.03 15.63 6.56
CA LEU A 181 1.43 16.06 6.75
C LEU A 181 2.13 15.22 7.81
N ALA A 182 1.43 14.93 8.92
CA ALA A 182 1.97 14.08 9.96
C ALA A 182 2.29 12.68 9.43
N VAL A 183 1.33 12.09 8.71
CA VAL A 183 1.49 10.78 8.08
C VAL A 183 2.67 10.80 7.10
N SER A 184 2.78 11.80 6.23
CA SER A 184 3.88 11.88 5.25
C SER A 184 5.26 12.05 5.89
N TRP A 185 5.37 12.77 7.01
CA TRP A 185 6.64 12.92 7.74
C TRP A 185 7.02 11.65 8.50
N THR A 186 6.04 11.01 9.16
CA THR A 186 6.28 9.72 9.82
C THR A 186 6.63 8.64 8.81
N ASP A 187 5.96 8.59 7.65
CA ASP A 187 6.27 7.67 6.54
C ASP A 187 7.73 7.76 6.12
N THR A 188 8.29 8.97 6.06
CA THR A 188 9.69 9.19 5.68
C THR A 188 10.67 8.53 6.65
N ILE A 189 10.41 8.62 7.97
CA ILE A 189 11.23 7.99 9.00
C ILE A 189 11.01 6.48 8.99
N GLN A 190 9.77 6.05 8.84
CA GLN A 190 9.39 4.65 8.76
C GLN A 190 10.03 3.95 7.55
N ALA A 191 10.10 4.64 6.40
CA ALA A 191 10.84 4.17 5.22
C ALA A 191 12.33 3.94 5.52
N GLY A 192 12.95 4.81 6.32
CA GLY A 192 14.34 4.65 6.77
C GLY A 192 14.53 3.41 7.66
N LEU A 193 13.60 3.13 8.57
CA LEU A 193 13.64 1.92 9.40
C LEU A 193 13.45 0.65 8.57
N MET A 194 12.52 0.69 7.59
CA MET A 194 12.22 -0.46 6.72
C MET A 194 13.43 -0.86 5.88
N ILE A 195 14.06 0.09 5.19
CA ILE A 195 15.25 -0.22 4.36
C ILE A 195 16.41 -0.70 5.22
N PHE A 196 16.62 -0.13 6.40
CA PHE A 196 17.63 -0.57 7.35
C PHE A 196 17.41 -2.04 7.75
N ALA A 197 16.21 -2.40 8.18
CA ALA A 197 15.87 -3.74 8.62
C ALA A 197 15.99 -4.77 7.48
N LEU A 198 15.48 -4.42 6.29
CA LEU A 198 15.48 -5.30 5.12
C LEU A 198 16.86 -5.53 4.52
N LEU A 199 17.78 -4.59 4.64
CA LEU A 199 19.16 -4.79 4.19
C LEU A 199 20.01 -5.49 5.27
N LEU A 200 19.80 -5.17 6.54
CA LEU A 200 20.60 -5.71 7.62
C LEU A 200 20.31 -7.19 7.87
N THR A 201 19.03 -7.58 7.92
CA THR A 201 18.65 -8.95 8.29
C THR A 201 19.24 -10.02 7.35
N PRO A 202 19.07 -9.97 6.02
CA PRO A 202 19.66 -10.98 5.14
C PRO A 202 21.18 -11.00 5.19
N VAL A 203 21.84 -9.86 5.41
CA VAL A 203 23.31 -9.82 5.58
C VAL A 203 23.72 -10.60 6.83
N VAL A 204 23.03 -10.40 7.95
CA VAL A 204 23.35 -11.12 9.19
C VAL A 204 23.06 -12.62 9.06
N VAL A 205 21.97 -12.99 8.33
CA VAL A 205 21.70 -14.40 8.03
C VAL A 205 22.88 -15.03 7.27
N VAL A 206 23.38 -14.39 6.21
CA VAL A 206 24.52 -14.90 5.43
C VAL A 206 25.79 -15.01 6.30
N LEU A 207 26.04 -14.01 7.14
CA LEU A 207 27.20 -14.01 8.04
C LEU A 207 27.10 -15.05 9.20
N SER A 208 25.94 -15.63 9.44
CA SER A 208 25.78 -16.70 10.43
C SER A 208 26.27 -18.08 9.95
N PHE A 209 26.48 -18.25 8.65
CA PHE A 209 27.07 -19.45 8.06
C PHE A 209 28.60 -19.37 8.11
N ALA A 210 29.26 -20.53 8.25
CA ALA A 210 30.71 -20.60 8.25
C ALA A 210 31.32 -20.19 6.90
N ASP A 211 30.67 -20.58 5.81
CA ASP A 211 31.01 -20.19 4.44
C ASP A 211 29.77 -20.28 3.50
N ILE A 212 29.94 -19.78 2.28
CA ILE A 212 28.88 -19.78 1.25
C ILE A 212 28.52 -21.22 0.82
N ASN A 213 29.49 -22.15 0.81
CA ASN A 213 29.23 -23.53 0.41
C ASN A 213 28.28 -24.21 1.41
N GLN A 214 28.48 -23.99 2.71
CA GLN A 214 27.58 -24.49 3.74
C GLN A 214 26.14 -24.00 3.55
N MET A 215 25.98 -22.69 3.24
CA MET A 215 24.67 -22.10 2.97
C MET A 215 24.03 -22.72 1.70
N THR A 216 24.81 -22.89 0.62
CA THR A 216 24.31 -23.48 -0.63
C THR A 216 23.87 -24.92 -0.43
N LEU A 217 24.67 -25.74 0.29
CA LEU A 217 24.32 -27.12 0.61
C LEU A 217 23.05 -27.22 1.47
N ALA A 218 22.90 -26.32 2.45
CA ALA A 218 21.67 -26.25 3.25
C ALA A 218 20.45 -25.89 2.41
N LEU A 219 20.61 -24.95 1.47
CA LEU A 219 19.55 -24.55 0.54
C LEU A 219 19.13 -25.68 -0.38
N GLU A 220 20.10 -26.37 -1.01
CA GLU A 220 19.85 -27.52 -1.89
C GLU A 220 19.21 -28.69 -1.12
N ALA A 221 19.63 -28.94 0.12
CA ALA A 221 19.05 -29.96 0.97
C ALA A 221 17.61 -29.64 1.38
N ALA A 222 17.29 -28.36 1.62
CA ALA A 222 15.96 -27.93 1.96
C ALA A 222 15.01 -27.96 0.76
N ARG A 223 15.48 -27.39 -0.34
CA ARG A 223 14.70 -27.22 -1.59
C ARG A 223 15.64 -27.20 -2.79
N PRO A 224 15.77 -28.31 -3.52
CA PRO A 224 16.66 -28.41 -4.71
C PRO A 224 16.34 -27.36 -5.80
N GLN A 225 15.09 -26.92 -5.89
CA GLN A 225 14.62 -25.94 -6.89
C GLN A 225 14.51 -24.52 -6.34
N ALA A 226 14.96 -24.25 -5.10
CA ALA A 226 14.82 -22.90 -4.51
C ALA A 226 15.47 -21.77 -5.30
N THR A 227 16.53 -22.08 -6.06
CA THR A 227 17.25 -21.14 -6.95
C THR A 227 16.62 -20.98 -8.33
N ASP A 228 15.69 -21.88 -8.69
CA ASP A 228 15.05 -21.80 -10.00
C ASP A 228 13.97 -20.71 -10.00
N VAL A 229 14.19 -19.71 -10.84
CA VAL A 229 13.29 -18.55 -10.97
C VAL A 229 12.00 -18.91 -11.71
N ILE A 230 12.05 -19.90 -12.59
CA ILE A 230 10.89 -20.38 -13.33
C ILE A 230 10.28 -21.57 -12.60
N GLY A 231 11.10 -22.54 -12.18
CA GLY A 231 10.67 -23.75 -11.51
C GLY A 231 9.56 -24.46 -12.27
N ASP A 232 8.55 -24.93 -11.56
CA ASP A 232 7.38 -25.57 -12.10
C ASP A 232 6.24 -24.58 -12.44
N LEU A 233 6.53 -23.25 -12.47
CA LEU A 233 5.51 -22.25 -12.75
C LEU A 233 4.99 -22.36 -14.18
N SER A 234 3.66 -22.39 -14.31
CA SER A 234 2.99 -22.23 -15.60
C SER A 234 3.17 -20.79 -16.12
N VAL A 235 3.03 -20.58 -17.42
CA VAL A 235 3.01 -19.22 -17.99
C VAL A 235 1.93 -18.36 -17.34
N VAL A 236 0.78 -18.95 -17.01
CA VAL A 236 -0.32 -18.27 -16.33
C VAL A 236 0.10 -17.81 -14.92
N ALA A 237 0.80 -18.66 -14.18
CA ALA A 237 1.32 -18.31 -12.86
C ALA A 237 2.33 -17.15 -12.95
N ILE A 238 3.26 -17.16 -13.90
CA ILE A 238 4.22 -16.06 -14.10
C ILE A 238 3.49 -14.76 -14.46
N ILE A 239 2.51 -14.80 -15.35
CA ILE A 239 1.67 -13.64 -15.68
C ILE A 239 0.94 -13.13 -14.43
N SER A 240 0.42 -14.01 -13.60
CA SER A 240 -0.29 -13.68 -12.37
C SER A 240 0.62 -12.97 -11.36
N LEU A 241 1.85 -13.44 -11.17
CA LEU A 241 2.82 -12.83 -10.28
C LEU A 241 3.28 -11.46 -10.82
N LEU A 242 3.56 -11.34 -12.10
CA LEU A 242 3.90 -10.06 -12.75
C LEU A 242 2.76 -9.05 -12.71
N ALA A 243 1.52 -9.52 -12.79
CA ALA A 243 0.33 -8.67 -12.82
C ALA A 243 0.11 -7.86 -11.53
N TRP A 244 0.81 -8.17 -10.43
CA TRP A 244 0.81 -7.30 -9.25
C TRP A 244 1.18 -5.86 -9.61
N GLY A 245 2.05 -5.66 -10.60
CA GLY A 245 2.42 -4.33 -11.10
C GLY A 245 1.26 -3.50 -11.63
N LEU A 246 0.20 -4.12 -12.17
CA LEU A 246 -1.00 -3.42 -12.66
C LEU A 246 -1.72 -2.67 -11.54
N GLY A 247 -1.61 -3.15 -10.32
CA GLY A 247 -2.25 -2.55 -9.16
C GLY A 247 -1.80 -1.11 -8.89
N TYR A 248 -0.55 -0.74 -9.20
CA TYR A 248 -0.01 0.60 -8.94
C TYR A 248 -0.84 1.72 -9.56
N PHE A 249 -1.41 1.50 -10.73
CA PHE A 249 -2.19 2.51 -11.44
C PHE A 249 -3.51 2.85 -10.75
N GLY A 250 -3.98 1.99 -9.84
CA GLY A 250 -5.28 2.13 -9.18
C GLY A 250 -5.24 2.37 -7.67
N GLN A 251 -4.06 2.46 -7.01
CA GLN A 251 -3.96 2.56 -5.55
C GLN A 251 -4.20 3.98 -5.03
N PRO A 252 -5.34 4.29 -4.37
CA PRO A 252 -5.64 5.66 -3.99
C PRO A 252 -4.62 6.28 -3.03
N HIS A 253 -4.09 5.51 -2.09
CA HIS A 253 -3.11 5.97 -1.11
C HIS A 253 -1.76 6.34 -1.72
N ILE A 254 -1.37 5.73 -2.84
CA ILE A 254 -0.17 6.09 -3.62
C ILE A 254 -0.47 7.31 -4.49
N LEU A 255 -1.57 7.28 -5.24
CA LEU A 255 -1.94 8.33 -6.18
C LEU A 255 -2.13 9.68 -5.50
N VAL A 256 -2.64 9.71 -4.28
CA VAL A 256 -2.80 10.95 -3.50
C VAL A 256 -1.45 11.61 -3.17
N ARG A 257 -0.34 10.84 -3.07
CA ARG A 257 1.01 11.40 -2.89
C ARG A 257 1.48 12.13 -4.15
N PHE A 258 1.14 11.62 -5.32
CA PHE A 258 1.40 12.32 -6.58
C PHE A 258 0.61 13.63 -6.67
N MET A 259 -0.67 13.59 -6.27
CA MET A 259 -1.50 14.80 -6.18
C MET A 259 -0.94 15.85 -5.21
N ALA A 260 -0.28 15.41 -4.13
CA ALA A 260 0.25 16.24 -3.06
C ALA A 260 1.66 16.79 -3.34
N ALA A 261 2.35 16.35 -4.39
CA ALA A 261 3.67 16.83 -4.77
C ALA A 261 3.64 18.36 -5.01
N ASP A 262 4.73 19.04 -4.63
CA ASP A 262 4.84 20.50 -4.75
C ASP A 262 4.82 20.97 -6.21
N SER A 263 5.47 20.21 -7.09
CA SER A 263 5.55 20.55 -8.52
C SER A 263 5.76 19.33 -9.41
N VAL A 264 5.49 19.46 -10.70
CA VAL A 264 5.82 18.45 -11.72
C VAL A 264 7.34 18.25 -11.80
N LYS A 265 8.12 19.32 -11.64
CA LYS A 265 9.59 19.29 -11.71
C LYS A 265 10.21 18.46 -10.60
N SER A 266 9.53 18.27 -9.48
CA SER A 266 10.02 17.39 -8.39
C SER A 266 9.80 15.89 -8.66
N ILE A 267 8.88 15.53 -9.55
CA ILE A 267 8.50 14.13 -9.83
C ILE A 267 9.67 13.26 -10.35
N PRO A 268 10.51 13.70 -11.31
CA PRO A 268 11.63 12.87 -11.75
C PRO A 268 12.62 12.52 -10.64
N ASN A 269 12.89 13.47 -9.73
CA ASN A 269 13.75 13.22 -8.58
C ASN A 269 13.07 12.31 -7.56
N ALA A 270 11.79 12.54 -7.27
CA ALA A 270 10.98 11.67 -6.41
C ALA A 270 10.96 10.22 -6.94
N ARG A 271 10.79 10.03 -8.25
CA ARG A 271 10.85 8.72 -8.90
C ARG A 271 12.20 8.03 -8.67
N ARG A 272 13.33 8.73 -8.87
CA ARG A 272 14.67 8.15 -8.65
C ARG A 272 14.84 7.67 -7.21
N ILE A 273 14.50 8.51 -6.24
CA ILE A 273 14.60 8.19 -4.82
C ILE A 273 13.66 7.01 -4.49
N GLY A 274 12.38 7.10 -4.87
CA GLY A 274 11.38 6.09 -4.55
C GLY A 274 11.69 4.72 -5.17
N MET A 275 12.12 4.70 -6.45
CA MET A 275 12.48 3.45 -7.12
C MET A 275 13.75 2.81 -6.55
N THR A 276 14.77 3.61 -6.22
CA THR A 276 15.99 3.09 -5.56
C THR A 276 15.64 2.47 -4.21
N TRP A 277 14.87 3.18 -3.39
CA TRP A 277 14.40 2.68 -2.11
C TRP A 277 13.59 1.38 -2.26
N MET A 278 12.65 1.36 -3.20
CA MET A 278 11.78 0.21 -3.46
C MET A 278 12.55 -1.03 -3.90
N ILE A 279 13.48 -0.88 -4.85
CA ILE A 279 14.31 -2.00 -5.35
C ILE A 279 15.14 -2.61 -4.23
N LEU A 280 15.75 -1.77 -3.38
CA LEU A 280 16.54 -2.24 -2.25
C LEU A 280 15.67 -2.94 -1.21
N CYS A 281 14.49 -2.40 -0.89
CA CYS A 281 13.56 -3.01 0.06
C CYS A 281 13.03 -4.36 -0.45
N LEU A 282 12.58 -4.45 -1.70
CA LEU A 282 12.10 -5.70 -2.29
C LEU A 282 13.22 -6.74 -2.39
N GLY A 283 14.42 -6.32 -2.81
CA GLY A 283 15.58 -7.19 -2.83
C GLY A 283 15.92 -7.75 -1.44
N GLY A 284 15.88 -6.91 -0.42
CA GLY A 284 16.09 -7.32 0.97
C GLY A 284 15.02 -8.29 1.48
N ALA A 285 13.76 -8.07 1.13
CA ALA A 285 12.64 -8.95 1.49
C ALA A 285 12.78 -10.33 0.83
N VAL A 286 13.10 -10.37 -0.46
CA VAL A 286 13.37 -11.62 -1.20
C VAL A 286 14.56 -12.35 -0.57
N ALA A 287 15.67 -11.64 -0.31
CA ALA A 287 16.86 -12.21 0.29
C ALA A 287 16.61 -12.77 1.70
N ALA A 288 15.83 -12.09 2.53
CA ALA A 288 15.49 -12.56 3.87
C ALA A 288 14.70 -13.88 3.84
N GLY A 289 13.71 -13.99 2.95
CA GLY A 289 12.96 -15.23 2.75
C GLY A 289 13.84 -16.35 2.22
N PHE A 290 14.64 -16.06 1.21
CA PHE A 290 15.50 -17.02 0.52
C PHE A 290 16.60 -17.59 1.43
N PHE A 291 17.36 -16.73 2.11
CA PHE A 291 18.40 -17.18 3.04
C PHE A 291 17.80 -17.81 4.31
N GLY A 292 16.58 -17.43 4.67
CA GLY A 292 15.82 -18.08 5.73
C GLY A 292 15.58 -19.57 5.48
N ILE A 293 15.40 -19.99 4.22
CA ILE A 293 15.29 -21.42 3.85
C ILE A 293 16.53 -22.19 4.33
N ALA A 294 17.73 -21.71 3.97
CA ALA A 294 18.99 -22.34 4.36
C ALA A 294 19.21 -22.31 5.88
N TYR A 295 18.88 -21.20 6.54
CA TYR A 295 19.05 -21.03 7.98
C TYR A 295 18.22 -22.03 8.77
N PHE A 296 16.93 -22.14 8.51
CA PHE A 296 16.03 -23.05 9.21
C PHE A 296 16.23 -24.52 8.82
N GLN A 297 16.85 -24.80 7.67
CA GLN A 297 17.32 -26.15 7.34
C GLN A 297 18.47 -26.60 8.24
N GLN A 298 19.38 -25.68 8.58
CA GLN A 298 20.48 -25.99 9.51
C GLN A 298 20.05 -26.03 10.98
N HIS A 299 18.95 -25.33 11.30
CA HIS A 299 18.40 -25.18 12.64
C HIS A 299 16.94 -25.66 12.71
N PRO A 300 16.64 -26.94 12.44
CA PRO A 300 15.27 -27.45 12.38
C PRO A 300 14.54 -27.34 13.72
N GLU A 301 15.26 -27.32 14.84
CA GLU A 301 14.71 -27.10 16.18
C GLU A 301 14.10 -25.70 16.36
N LEU A 302 14.54 -24.72 15.58
CA LEU A 302 14.04 -23.34 15.60
C LEU A 302 12.95 -23.09 14.53
N ALA A 303 12.70 -24.06 13.64
CA ALA A 303 11.84 -23.89 12.48
C ALA A 303 10.34 -24.06 12.78
N SER A 304 9.95 -24.50 13.96
CA SER A 304 8.56 -24.89 14.27
C SER A 304 7.54 -23.76 14.02
N VAL A 305 7.85 -22.54 14.44
CA VAL A 305 6.98 -21.37 14.28
C VAL A 305 6.87 -20.97 12.80
N VAL A 306 8.01 -20.92 12.10
CA VAL A 306 8.06 -20.54 10.68
C VAL A 306 7.37 -21.58 9.79
N ASN A 307 7.52 -22.86 10.10
CA ASN A 307 6.84 -23.94 9.38
C ASN A 307 5.32 -23.92 9.59
N ALA A 308 4.85 -23.51 10.77
CA ALA A 308 3.43 -23.30 11.03
C ALA A 308 2.88 -22.05 10.33
N ASN A 309 3.66 -20.97 10.28
CA ASN A 309 3.31 -19.73 9.61
C ASN A 309 4.52 -19.08 8.94
N PRO A 310 4.77 -19.33 7.66
CA PRO A 310 5.90 -18.77 6.91
C PRO A 310 5.99 -17.23 6.90
N GLU A 311 4.87 -16.53 7.06
CA GLU A 311 4.88 -15.06 7.16
C GLU A 311 5.64 -14.54 8.39
N THR A 312 6.02 -15.43 9.34
CA THR A 312 6.84 -15.07 10.51
C THR A 312 8.34 -15.19 10.28
N VAL A 313 8.80 -15.64 9.10
CA VAL A 313 10.22 -15.91 8.83
C VAL A 313 11.14 -14.74 9.19
N PHE A 314 10.77 -13.52 8.81
CA PHE A 314 11.54 -12.30 9.10
C PHE A 314 11.58 -12.00 10.61
N ILE A 315 10.47 -12.20 11.31
CA ILE A 315 10.34 -12.00 12.75
C ILE A 315 11.25 -12.98 13.50
N GLU A 316 11.17 -14.26 13.17
CA GLU A 316 11.93 -15.29 13.86
C GLU A 316 13.45 -15.19 13.59
N LEU A 317 13.85 -14.90 12.33
CA LEU A 317 15.26 -14.59 12.03
C LEU A 317 15.76 -13.41 12.87
N THR A 318 14.96 -12.37 13.02
CA THR A 318 15.32 -11.20 13.81
C THR A 318 15.48 -11.54 15.29
N LYS A 319 14.55 -12.31 15.87
CA LYS A 319 14.61 -12.73 17.29
C LYS A 319 15.83 -13.58 17.61
N ILE A 320 16.21 -14.44 16.66
CA ILE A 320 17.29 -15.42 16.86
C ILE A 320 18.67 -14.79 16.65
N LEU A 321 18.82 -13.97 15.60
CA LEU A 321 20.13 -13.52 15.14
C LEU A 321 20.62 -12.22 15.80
N PHE A 322 19.72 -11.40 16.32
CA PHE A 322 20.10 -10.11 16.87
C PHE A 322 20.05 -10.09 18.41
N ASN A 323 20.94 -9.30 19.03
CA ASN A 323 20.76 -9.00 20.44
C ASN A 323 19.45 -8.22 20.67
N PRO A 324 18.87 -8.24 21.90
CA PRO A 324 17.54 -7.69 22.16
C PRO A 324 17.34 -6.23 21.79
N TRP A 325 18.38 -5.40 21.82
CA TRP A 325 18.31 -3.98 21.44
C TRP A 325 18.15 -3.80 19.93
N ILE A 326 19.01 -4.46 19.17
CA ILE A 326 18.96 -4.42 17.69
C ILE A 326 17.71 -5.11 17.19
N ALA A 327 17.35 -6.27 17.76
CA ALA A 327 16.11 -6.97 17.46
C ALA A 327 14.89 -6.04 17.62
N GLY A 328 14.84 -5.27 18.71
CA GLY A 328 13.77 -4.32 18.94
C GLY A 328 13.69 -3.24 17.86
N ILE A 329 14.82 -2.71 17.37
CA ILE A 329 14.85 -1.73 16.29
C ILE A 329 14.39 -2.36 14.95
N VAL A 330 14.90 -3.55 14.62
CA VAL A 330 14.53 -4.27 13.38
C VAL A 330 13.06 -4.67 13.39
N LEU A 331 12.53 -5.12 14.52
CA LEU A 331 11.11 -5.46 14.68
C LEU A 331 10.22 -4.19 14.68
N ALA A 332 10.72 -3.06 15.18
CA ALA A 332 10.02 -1.78 15.04
C ALA A 332 9.85 -1.38 13.58
N ALA A 333 10.70 -1.85 12.66
CA ALA A 333 10.50 -1.63 11.22
C ALA A 333 9.28 -2.37 10.66
N ILE A 334 8.91 -3.53 11.21
CA ILE A 334 7.65 -4.20 10.85
C ILE A 334 6.46 -3.37 11.31
N LEU A 335 6.50 -2.88 12.56
CA LEU A 335 5.46 -1.99 13.07
C LEU A 335 5.41 -0.69 12.25
N ALA A 336 6.57 -0.15 11.85
CA ALA A 336 6.66 1.02 10.97
C ALA A 336 5.96 0.78 9.62
N ALA A 337 6.19 -0.36 8.98
CA ALA A 337 5.54 -0.73 7.73
C ALA A 337 4.01 -0.88 7.88
N VAL A 338 3.56 -1.51 8.96
CA VAL A 338 2.13 -1.62 9.28
C VAL A 338 1.52 -0.25 9.51
N MET A 339 2.16 0.57 10.34
CA MET A 339 1.64 1.88 10.75
C MET A 339 1.62 2.87 9.58
N SER A 340 2.65 2.93 8.73
CA SER A 340 2.71 3.85 7.59
C SER A 340 1.57 3.59 6.61
N THR A 341 1.39 2.34 6.21
CA THR A 341 0.34 1.99 5.25
C THR A 341 -1.06 2.15 5.85
N LEU A 342 -1.27 1.63 7.06
CA LEU A 342 -2.57 1.68 7.72
C LEU A 342 -3.03 3.13 7.98
N SER A 343 -2.11 4.02 8.40
CA SER A 343 -2.42 5.44 8.58
C SER A 343 -2.83 6.12 7.28
N CYS A 344 -2.14 5.80 6.19
CA CYS A 344 -2.47 6.34 4.88
C CYS A 344 -3.85 5.90 4.39
N GLN A 345 -4.16 4.62 4.55
CA GLN A 345 -5.45 4.03 4.16
C GLN A 345 -6.60 4.59 5.00
N LEU A 346 -6.43 4.65 6.32
CA LEU A 346 -7.42 5.23 7.22
C LEU A 346 -7.68 6.71 6.90
N LEU A 347 -6.63 7.48 6.56
CA LEU A 347 -6.77 8.87 6.18
C LEU A 347 -7.50 9.04 4.84
N VAL A 348 -7.21 8.21 3.83
CA VAL A 348 -7.94 8.25 2.54
C VAL A 348 -9.40 7.88 2.73
N CYS A 349 -9.72 6.83 3.49
CA CYS A 349 -11.11 6.48 3.83
C CYS A 349 -11.81 7.63 4.56
N SER A 350 -11.16 8.22 5.54
CA SER A 350 -11.68 9.35 6.31
C SER A 350 -11.96 10.56 5.42
N SER A 351 -11.01 10.93 4.55
CA SER A 351 -11.20 12.04 3.62
C SER A 351 -12.33 11.79 2.63
N THR A 352 -12.41 10.57 2.10
CA THR A 352 -13.50 10.14 1.21
C THR A 352 -14.86 10.21 1.90
N LEU A 353 -15.00 9.68 3.12
CA LEU A 353 -16.25 9.76 3.87
C LEU A 353 -16.62 11.20 4.22
N THR A 354 -15.64 12.02 4.55
CA THR A 354 -15.89 13.40 4.98
C THR A 354 -16.19 14.32 3.79
N GLU A 355 -15.36 14.32 2.75
CA GLU A 355 -15.50 15.22 1.59
C GLU A 355 -16.59 14.71 0.64
N ASP A 356 -16.54 13.41 0.30
CA ASP A 356 -17.36 12.87 -0.79
C ASP A 356 -18.76 12.47 -0.33
N PHE A 357 -18.97 12.11 0.95
CA PHE A 357 -20.30 11.83 1.50
C PHE A 357 -20.81 12.94 2.42
N TYR A 358 -20.15 13.20 3.54
CA TYR A 358 -20.67 14.11 4.57
C TYR A 358 -20.87 15.53 4.03
N LYS A 359 -19.82 16.15 3.52
CA LYS A 359 -19.87 17.53 2.99
C LYS A 359 -20.72 17.61 1.72
N SER A 360 -20.63 16.62 0.84
CA SER A 360 -21.33 16.67 -0.45
C SER A 360 -22.84 16.47 -0.35
N PHE A 361 -23.34 15.68 0.64
CA PHE A 361 -24.74 15.30 0.71
C PHE A 361 -25.43 15.71 2.01
N LEU A 362 -24.74 15.71 3.15
CA LEU A 362 -25.37 15.98 4.46
C LEU A 362 -25.20 17.42 4.90
N ARG A 363 -24.02 18.01 4.78
CA ARG A 363 -23.67 19.33 5.32
C ARG A 363 -22.79 20.14 4.38
N LYS A 364 -23.37 20.65 3.28
CA LYS A 364 -22.65 21.43 2.27
C LYS A 364 -21.90 22.64 2.83
N ASN A 365 -22.39 23.24 3.91
CA ASN A 365 -21.82 24.42 4.57
C ASN A 365 -21.10 24.06 5.88
N ALA A 366 -20.59 22.82 6.03
CA ALA A 366 -19.85 22.42 7.22
C ALA A 366 -18.61 23.30 7.42
N SER A 367 -18.33 23.66 8.67
CA SER A 367 -17.13 24.42 9.01
C SER A 367 -15.87 23.56 8.87
N GLN A 368 -14.71 24.20 8.66
CA GLN A 368 -13.42 23.48 8.58
C GLN A 368 -13.14 22.64 9.85
N LYS A 369 -13.48 23.15 11.03
CA LYS A 369 -13.34 22.42 12.30
C LYS A 369 -14.26 21.19 12.35
N GLU A 370 -15.51 21.35 11.90
CA GLU A 370 -16.48 20.25 11.81
C GLU A 370 -15.96 19.14 10.89
N LEU A 371 -15.46 19.48 9.70
CA LEU A 371 -14.92 18.52 8.74
C LEU A 371 -13.72 17.74 9.31
N VAL A 372 -12.80 18.40 10.02
CA VAL A 372 -11.67 17.71 10.68
C VAL A 372 -12.16 16.74 11.75
N TRP A 373 -13.15 17.13 12.57
CA TRP A 373 -13.70 16.25 13.60
C TRP A 373 -14.46 15.05 13.01
N ILE A 374 -15.24 15.26 11.95
CA ILE A 374 -15.90 14.17 11.23
C ILE A 374 -14.86 13.23 10.63
N GLY A 375 -13.77 13.78 10.03
CA GLY A 375 -12.67 12.98 9.52
C GLY A 375 -12.07 12.06 10.58
N ARG A 376 -11.81 12.57 11.77
CA ARG A 376 -11.31 11.76 12.89
C ARG A 376 -12.28 10.65 13.31
N LEU A 377 -13.57 10.98 13.37
CA LEU A 377 -14.60 9.98 13.69
C LEU A 377 -14.63 8.86 12.64
N MET A 378 -14.47 9.20 11.36
CA MET A 378 -14.42 8.23 10.27
C MET A 378 -13.18 7.33 10.35
N VAL A 379 -12.03 7.85 10.77
CA VAL A 379 -10.84 7.02 11.07
C VAL A 379 -11.18 5.92 12.07
N LEU A 380 -11.83 6.27 13.18
CA LEU A 380 -12.22 5.28 14.20
C LEU A 380 -13.21 4.26 13.66
N LEU A 381 -14.19 4.69 12.87
CA LEU A 381 -15.20 3.80 12.31
C LEU A 381 -14.59 2.75 11.38
N ILE A 382 -13.70 3.17 10.46
CA ILE A 382 -13.01 2.26 9.54
C ILE A 382 -12.04 1.34 10.30
N ALA A 383 -11.33 1.87 11.31
CA ALA A 383 -10.44 1.07 12.14
C ALA A 383 -11.20 -0.04 12.89
N MET A 384 -12.36 0.26 13.45
CA MET A 384 -13.22 -0.74 14.12
C MET A 384 -13.68 -1.83 13.15
N LEU A 385 -14.08 -1.45 11.93
CA LEU A 385 -14.44 -2.39 10.88
C LEU A 385 -13.25 -3.29 10.51
N ALA A 386 -12.06 -2.72 10.35
CA ALA A 386 -10.84 -3.45 10.04
C ALA A 386 -10.45 -4.43 11.17
N ILE A 387 -10.57 -4.03 12.43
CA ILE A 387 -10.35 -4.90 13.60
C ILE A 387 -11.33 -6.08 13.59
N TRP A 388 -12.61 -5.80 13.33
CA TRP A 388 -13.62 -6.86 13.22
C TRP A 388 -13.28 -7.87 12.11
N MET A 389 -12.89 -7.39 10.93
CA MET A 389 -12.48 -8.25 9.81
C MET A 389 -11.19 -9.03 10.09
N ALA A 390 -10.26 -8.44 10.86
CA ALA A 390 -9.00 -9.08 11.27
C ALA A 390 -9.18 -10.08 12.41
N GLY A 391 -10.37 -10.27 12.94
CA GLY A 391 -10.64 -11.14 14.09
C GLY A 391 -10.38 -12.64 13.87
N ASN A 392 -10.26 -13.08 12.61
CA ASN A 392 -9.89 -14.47 12.30
C ASN A 392 -8.35 -14.66 12.34
N PRO A 393 -7.82 -15.45 13.29
CA PRO A 393 -6.37 -15.69 13.41
C PRO A 393 -5.77 -16.50 12.25
N GLU A 394 -6.58 -17.18 11.43
CA GLU A 394 -6.10 -17.93 10.26
C GLU A 394 -5.84 -17.03 9.03
N SER A 395 -6.19 -15.75 9.12
CA SER A 395 -6.00 -14.81 8.03
C SER A 395 -4.51 -14.64 7.69
N LYS A 396 -4.20 -14.61 6.39
CA LYS A 396 -2.85 -14.35 5.86
C LYS A 396 -2.76 -12.92 5.36
N VAL A 397 -1.66 -12.25 5.69
CA VAL A 397 -1.40 -10.85 5.31
C VAL A 397 -1.38 -10.72 3.80
N LEU A 398 -0.58 -11.54 3.11
CA LEU A 398 -0.43 -11.47 1.66
C LEU A 398 -1.75 -11.73 0.92
N GLY A 399 -2.57 -12.66 1.41
CA GLY A 399 -3.86 -12.98 0.81
C GLY A 399 -4.87 -11.84 0.89
N LEU A 400 -4.96 -11.14 2.02
CA LEU A 400 -5.83 -9.98 2.17
C LEU A 400 -5.35 -8.80 1.31
N VAL A 401 -4.02 -8.57 1.29
CA VAL A 401 -3.42 -7.52 0.46
C VAL A 401 -3.69 -7.80 -1.01
N SER A 402 -3.44 -9.01 -1.50
CA SER A 402 -3.62 -9.34 -2.92
C SER A 402 -5.03 -9.05 -3.41
N TYR A 403 -6.04 -9.41 -2.61
CA TYR A 403 -7.44 -9.18 -2.96
C TYR A 403 -7.81 -7.68 -3.01
N ALA A 404 -7.42 -6.91 -2.01
CA ALA A 404 -7.64 -5.46 -2.00
C ALA A 404 -6.85 -4.75 -3.12
N TRP A 405 -5.61 -5.17 -3.35
CA TRP A 405 -4.75 -4.66 -4.41
C TRP A 405 -5.34 -4.88 -5.79
N ALA A 406 -5.88 -6.08 -6.04
CA ALA A 406 -6.58 -6.41 -7.27
C ALA A 406 -7.84 -5.57 -7.46
N GLY A 407 -8.62 -5.39 -6.39
CA GLY A 407 -9.84 -4.58 -6.42
C GLY A 407 -9.58 -3.14 -6.85
N PHE A 408 -8.60 -2.51 -6.25
CA PHE A 408 -8.18 -1.15 -6.65
C PHE A 408 -7.56 -1.11 -8.04
N GLY A 409 -6.64 -2.02 -8.34
CA GLY A 409 -5.96 -2.08 -9.64
C GLY A 409 -6.94 -2.24 -10.79
N ALA A 410 -7.93 -3.11 -10.64
CA ALA A 410 -8.93 -3.36 -11.66
C ALA A 410 -9.97 -2.25 -11.79
N ALA A 411 -10.46 -1.70 -10.66
CA ALA A 411 -11.48 -0.66 -10.68
C ALA A 411 -10.93 0.70 -11.16
N PHE A 412 -9.74 1.08 -10.67
CA PHE A 412 -9.21 2.41 -10.90
C PHE A 412 -8.03 2.47 -11.88
N GLY A 413 -7.27 1.39 -12.07
CA GLY A 413 -6.10 1.40 -12.96
C GLY A 413 -6.42 1.85 -14.38
N PRO A 414 -7.29 1.15 -15.13
CA PRO A 414 -7.70 1.58 -16.46
C PRO A 414 -8.39 2.95 -16.47
N LEU A 415 -9.17 3.26 -15.42
CA LEU A 415 -9.85 4.53 -15.26
C LEU A 415 -8.85 5.69 -15.14
N ILE A 416 -7.83 5.58 -14.29
CA ILE A 416 -6.78 6.59 -14.14
C ILE A 416 -6.01 6.77 -15.44
N ILE A 417 -5.52 5.67 -16.03
CA ILE A 417 -4.75 5.73 -17.28
C ILE A 417 -5.57 6.44 -18.37
N LEU A 418 -6.77 5.96 -18.65
CA LEU A 418 -7.56 6.52 -19.73
C LEU A 418 -8.06 7.94 -19.41
N SER A 419 -8.34 8.29 -18.16
CA SER A 419 -8.73 9.65 -17.78
C SER A 419 -7.62 10.68 -18.04
N LEU A 420 -6.35 10.26 -18.02
CA LEU A 420 -5.17 11.09 -18.23
C LEU A 420 -4.66 11.11 -19.66
N PHE A 421 -4.98 10.07 -20.47
CA PHE A 421 -4.42 9.92 -21.82
C PHE A 421 -5.46 9.91 -22.94
N TRP A 422 -6.74 9.71 -22.61
CA TRP A 422 -7.76 9.58 -23.65
C TRP A 422 -8.85 10.66 -23.56
N ARG A 423 -8.72 11.65 -24.43
CA ARG A 423 -9.62 12.81 -24.54
C ARG A 423 -11.09 12.43 -24.75
N ARG A 424 -11.35 11.32 -25.47
CA ARG A 424 -12.70 10.84 -25.85
C ARG A 424 -13.45 10.12 -24.73
N MET A 425 -12.79 9.80 -23.61
CA MET A 425 -13.39 9.09 -22.49
C MET A 425 -14.62 9.82 -21.93
N THR A 426 -15.70 9.06 -21.65
CA THR A 426 -16.98 9.59 -21.18
C THR A 426 -17.25 9.22 -19.72
N LEU A 427 -18.19 9.97 -19.08
CA LEU A 427 -18.69 9.66 -17.74
C LEU A 427 -19.23 8.22 -17.63
N ASN A 428 -20.05 7.80 -18.60
CA ASN A 428 -20.64 6.46 -18.58
C ASN A 428 -19.58 5.39 -18.79
N GLY A 429 -18.55 5.65 -19.62
CA GLY A 429 -17.41 4.75 -19.78
C GLY A 429 -16.63 4.61 -18.48
N ALA A 430 -16.34 5.73 -17.81
CA ALA A 430 -15.66 5.74 -16.52
C ALA A 430 -16.42 4.92 -15.47
N LEU A 431 -17.72 5.13 -15.35
CA LEU A 431 -18.58 4.40 -14.43
C LEU A 431 -18.65 2.90 -14.75
N ALA A 432 -18.85 2.55 -16.03
CA ALA A 432 -18.91 1.17 -16.47
C ALA A 432 -17.61 0.40 -16.16
N GLY A 433 -16.44 0.98 -16.52
CA GLY A 433 -15.17 0.33 -16.28
C GLY A 433 -14.87 0.12 -14.80
N MET A 434 -15.12 1.14 -13.98
CA MET A 434 -14.91 1.05 -12.55
C MET A 434 -15.77 -0.05 -11.90
N ILE A 435 -17.06 -0.11 -12.23
CA ILE A 435 -17.98 -1.12 -11.69
C ILE A 435 -17.62 -2.51 -12.23
N VAL A 436 -17.38 -2.65 -13.53
CA VAL A 436 -17.01 -3.94 -14.15
C VAL A 436 -15.70 -4.46 -13.56
N GLY A 437 -14.69 -3.59 -13.39
CA GLY A 437 -13.42 -3.97 -12.78
C GLY A 437 -13.58 -4.50 -11.36
N ALA A 438 -14.30 -3.78 -10.50
CA ALA A 438 -14.56 -4.18 -9.13
C ALA A 438 -15.35 -5.49 -9.05
N ILE A 439 -16.43 -5.63 -9.81
CA ILE A 439 -17.27 -6.83 -9.83
C ILE A 439 -16.46 -8.02 -10.36
N MET A 440 -15.68 -7.84 -11.43
CA MET A 440 -14.91 -8.93 -12.03
C MET A 440 -13.89 -9.52 -11.06
N VAL A 441 -13.22 -8.70 -10.25
CA VAL A 441 -12.32 -9.19 -9.18
C VAL A 441 -13.07 -10.06 -8.18
N ILE A 442 -14.26 -9.62 -7.74
CA ILE A 442 -15.08 -10.38 -6.78
C ILE A 442 -15.54 -11.70 -7.40
N VAL A 443 -16.05 -11.65 -8.63
CA VAL A 443 -16.54 -12.83 -9.35
C VAL A 443 -15.39 -13.81 -9.61
N TRP A 444 -14.26 -13.32 -10.11
CA TRP A 444 -13.10 -14.17 -10.41
C TRP A 444 -12.59 -14.91 -9.19
N LYS A 445 -12.41 -14.19 -8.09
CA LYS A 445 -11.94 -14.75 -6.81
C LYS A 445 -12.84 -15.87 -6.29
N ASN A 446 -14.16 -15.72 -6.43
CA ASN A 446 -15.13 -16.66 -5.85
C ASN A 446 -15.45 -17.85 -6.78
N PHE A 447 -15.41 -17.66 -8.10
CA PHE A 447 -15.88 -18.67 -9.06
C PHE A 447 -14.79 -19.24 -9.96
N PHE A 448 -13.64 -18.57 -10.10
CA PHE A 448 -12.58 -18.93 -11.02
C PHE A 448 -11.20 -19.07 -10.34
N SER A 449 -11.15 -19.22 -9.02
CA SER A 449 -9.90 -19.36 -8.26
C SER A 449 -9.06 -20.57 -8.68
N ALA A 450 -9.69 -21.62 -9.25
CA ALA A 450 -8.98 -22.80 -9.76
C ALA A 450 -8.16 -22.55 -11.04
N THR A 451 -8.27 -21.36 -11.67
CA THR A 451 -7.56 -21.05 -12.92
C THR A 451 -6.11 -20.62 -12.73
N GLU A 452 -5.65 -20.47 -11.49
CA GLU A 452 -4.33 -19.89 -11.12
C GLU A 452 -4.12 -18.45 -11.63
N LEU A 453 -5.03 -17.90 -12.41
CA LEU A 453 -4.94 -16.54 -12.94
C LEU A 453 -5.38 -15.54 -11.86
N TYR A 454 -4.46 -14.65 -11.48
CA TYR A 454 -4.72 -13.61 -10.51
C TYR A 454 -5.87 -12.69 -10.95
N GLU A 455 -6.85 -12.49 -10.08
CA GLU A 455 -8.10 -11.77 -10.36
C GLU A 455 -7.91 -10.32 -10.88
N ILE A 456 -6.74 -9.72 -10.66
CA ILE A 456 -6.43 -8.40 -11.21
C ILE A 456 -6.38 -8.41 -12.74
N VAL A 457 -5.91 -9.50 -13.35
CA VAL A 457 -5.75 -9.58 -14.82
C VAL A 457 -7.10 -9.49 -15.54
N PRO A 458 -8.07 -10.39 -15.30
CA PRO A 458 -9.38 -10.28 -15.91
C PRO A 458 -10.11 -9.00 -15.48
N GLY A 459 -9.97 -8.58 -14.20
CA GLY A 459 -10.58 -7.36 -13.71
C GLY A 459 -10.09 -6.11 -14.46
N PHE A 460 -8.77 -5.97 -14.62
CA PHE A 460 -8.15 -4.84 -15.33
C PHE A 460 -8.54 -4.81 -16.82
N LEU A 461 -8.48 -5.96 -17.50
CA LEU A 461 -8.82 -6.05 -18.92
C LEU A 461 -10.30 -5.78 -19.18
N CYS A 462 -11.20 -6.37 -18.38
CA CYS A 462 -12.64 -6.14 -18.52
C CYS A 462 -13.01 -4.68 -18.23
N SER A 463 -12.37 -4.05 -17.23
CA SER A 463 -12.52 -2.63 -16.95
C SER A 463 -12.08 -1.78 -18.14
N LEU A 464 -10.90 -2.05 -18.71
CA LEU A 464 -10.36 -1.34 -19.87
C LEU A 464 -11.32 -1.45 -21.07
N ILE A 465 -11.77 -2.65 -21.39
CA ILE A 465 -12.71 -2.91 -22.49
C ILE A 465 -14.04 -2.17 -22.25
N ALA A 466 -14.59 -2.25 -21.03
CA ALA A 466 -15.83 -1.58 -20.68
C ALA A 466 -15.74 -0.05 -20.84
N ILE A 467 -14.64 0.56 -20.39
CA ILE A 467 -14.40 2.00 -20.58
C ILE A 467 -14.39 2.37 -22.06
N VAL A 468 -13.62 1.61 -22.86
CA VAL A 468 -13.46 1.91 -24.29
C VAL A 468 -14.78 1.71 -25.03
N VAL A 469 -15.43 0.57 -24.89
CA VAL A 469 -16.68 0.25 -25.59
C VAL A 469 -17.79 1.25 -25.24
N VAL A 470 -18.03 1.46 -23.94
CA VAL A 470 -19.11 2.36 -23.51
C VAL A 470 -18.82 3.82 -23.89
N SER A 471 -17.55 4.26 -23.86
CA SER A 471 -17.19 5.59 -24.31
C SER A 471 -17.36 5.78 -25.82
N LEU A 472 -17.01 4.78 -26.63
CA LEU A 472 -17.17 4.85 -28.11
C LEU A 472 -18.64 4.82 -28.53
N LEU A 473 -19.47 4.03 -27.87
CA LEU A 473 -20.91 3.93 -28.13
C LEU A 473 -21.68 5.14 -27.56
N GLY A 474 -21.11 5.86 -26.60
CA GLY A 474 -21.75 7.01 -25.98
C GLY A 474 -21.58 8.32 -26.78
N LYS A 475 -22.27 9.37 -26.33
CA LYS A 475 -22.12 10.70 -26.89
C LYS A 475 -20.69 11.22 -26.66
N VAL A 476 -20.18 12.01 -27.61
CA VAL A 476 -18.89 12.71 -27.47
C VAL A 476 -18.92 13.61 -26.23
N PRO A 477 -17.83 13.66 -25.42
CA PRO A 477 -17.73 14.60 -24.31
C PRO A 477 -17.95 16.05 -24.76
N SER A 478 -18.53 16.85 -23.87
CA SER A 478 -18.76 18.27 -24.16
C SER A 478 -17.44 19.03 -24.39
N GLU A 479 -17.52 20.15 -25.07
CA GLU A 479 -16.36 21.01 -25.31
C GLU A 479 -15.69 21.47 -24.02
N GLU A 480 -16.45 21.73 -22.98
CA GLU A 480 -15.93 22.05 -21.63
C GLU A 480 -15.02 20.97 -21.09
N ILE A 481 -15.43 19.70 -21.16
CA ILE A 481 -14.66 18.55 -20.68
C ILE A 481 -13.36 18.39 -21.49
N THR A 482 -13.44 18.53 -22.80
CA THR A 482 -12.30 18.36 -23.69
C THR A 482 -11.32 19.52 -23.60
N THR A 483 -11.78 20.74 -23.43
CA THR A 483 -10.94 21.93 -23.24
C THR A 483 -10.13 21.83 -21.94
N ARG A 484 -10.76 21.43 -20.84
CA ARG A 484 -10.04 21.21 -19.57
C ARG A 484 -9.01 20.08 -19.67
N PHE A 485 -9.32 19.03 -20.41
CA PHE A 485 -8.35 17.98 -20.68
C PHE A 485 -7.13 18.50 -21.44
N ASP A 486 -7.37 19.24 -22.54
CA ASP A 486 -6.33 19.82 -23.38
C ASP A 486 -5.48 20.86 -22.60
N GLU A 487 -6.10 21.63 -21.70
CA GLU A 487 -5.41 22.53 -20.77
C GLU A 487 -4.47 21.77 -19.84
N GLY A 488 -4.95 20.68 -19.22
CA GLY A 488 -4.12 19.81 -18.35
C GLY A 488 -2.92 19.25 -19.10
N ASP A 489 -3.11 18.75 -20.32
CA ASP A 489 -2.03 18.24 -21.20
C ASP A 489 -1.02 19.33 -21.58
N ARG A 490 -1.49 20.52 -21.89
CA ARG A 490 -0.63 21.67 -22.21
C ARG A 490 0.21 22.06 -21.01
N LEU A 491 -0.41 22.30 -19.85
CA LEU A 491 0.29 22.68 -18.62
C LEU A 491 1.30 21.62 -18.16
N TYR A 492 0.98 20.34 -18.35
CA TYR A 492 1.92 19.27 -18.07
C TYR A 492 3.16 19.33 -18.97
N LYS A 493 2.97 19.57 -20.29
CA LYS A 493 4.09 19.70 -21.25
C LYS A 493 4.95 20.93 -20.97
N ASP A 494 4.30 22.06 -20.61
CA ASP A 494 4.99 23.31 -20.30
C ASP A 494 5.79 23.23 -18.98
N ALA A 495 5.41 22.30 -18.07
CA ALA A 495 6.06 22.11 -16.78
C ALA A 495 7.22 21.09 -16.80
N GLN A 496 7.39 20.31 -17.87
CA GLN A 496 8.51 19.39 -18.05
C GLN A 496 9.78 20.11 -18.41
#